data_e47dcf91c181979d11beb4d555b93fae
#
_entry.id   e47dcf91c181979d11beb4d555b93fae
#
_cell.length_a   1.000
_cell.length_b   1.000
_cell.length_c   1.000
_cell.angle_alpha   90.00
_cell.angle_beta   90.00
_cell.angle_gamma   90.00
#
_symmetry.space_group_name_H-M   'P 1'
#
loop_
_entity.id
_entity.type
_entity.pdbx_description
1 polymer ?
#
loop_
_entity_poly.entity_id
_entity_poly.type
_entity_poly.pdbx_seq_one_letter_code
_entity_poly.pdbx_strand_id
1 'polypeptide(L)'
;MSSPTMMPMSLTEIAQAVDGRLMPTTVPTDEPVAISAFTDSRQIVPGSVFVAIAGERVDGHDFVPKVGAQGAVAALVDHEIAGAQVPQIVVENTVKALGALAKHNIERRRALESLFTVIGITGSVGKTTTKDLLKSLLSKMGDTVAPVGSFNNEIGLPLTSLKVNAGTRFLVAEMGANHVGEIANLTSLVPPDIAVVLKVGVAHLGEFGSAERIAQAKSEIVRGLVPGGLTILNANDEHVAAMSAIAPADVLWFGLPQKEDAQLDTTALDVRCDDLDHPSFVLEDKTGRHANVTLGICGQHNVMNALAAATVAMTLGMPIDAVASGLSDVTSISPHRMAVSTVTKPETSFTLIDDSFNANPDSMKAGLDGLSRWHAGAEQQPFRIAVLGAMLELGPDEHRLHEDVGRYAVEGGADALVTVGSTSDEALDALAEAMAQGGKAVAADPTMVQWAHDAEQADRMVTRLATDHEGTVVLLKGSHASGLSALAERWTQN
;
A
#
# COMPACT_ATOMS: atom_id res chain seq x y z
N MET A 1 -14.40 -2.43 20.31
CA MET A 1 -13.01 -1.96 20.21
C MET A 1 -13.03 -0.46 20.48
N SER A 2 -12.25 0.04 21.44
CA SER A 2 -12.12 1.49 21.68
C SER A 2 -11.58 2.14 20.40
N SER A 3 -12.16 3.26 20.00
CA SER A 3 -11.68 4.04 18.85
C SER A 3 -10.19 4.38 19.05
N PRO A 4 -9.36 4.33 18.02
CA PRO A 4 -7.96 4.68 18.13
C PRO A 4 -7.83 6.14 18.56
N THR A 5 -7.15 6.37 19.68
CA THR A 5 -6.94 7.69 20.25
C THR A 5 -5.45 8.04 20.19
N MET A 6 -5.12 9.28 19.84
CA MET A 6 -3.73 9.79 19.92
C MET A 6 -3.32 10.05 21.38
N MET A 7 -2.09 10.50 21.61
CA MET A 7 -1.67 11.07 22.88
C MET A 7 -2.57 12.27 23.21
N PRO A 8 -3.23 12.32 24.39
CA PRO A 8 -4.10 13.43 24.73
C PRO A 8 -3.34 14.77 24.76
N MET A 9 -3.89 15.82 24.15
CA MET A 9 -3.27 17.15 24.05
C MET A 9 -4.27 18.26 24.34
N SER A 10 -3.86 19.30 25.05
CA SER A 10 -4.66 20.52 25.17
C SER A 10 -4.67 21.31 23.84
N LEU A 11 -5.66 22.17 23.64
CA LEU A 11 -5.71 23.00 22.43
C LEU A 11 -4.55 24.01 22.37
N THR A 12 -4.08 24.47 23.51
CA THR A 12 -2.91 25.33 23.61
C THR A 12 -1.65 24.59 23.18
N GLU A 13 -1.48 23.34 23.61
CA GLU A 13 -0.38 22.47 23.19
C GLU A 13 -0.41 22.20 21.67
N ILE A 14 -1.60 21.91 21.13
CA ILE A 14 -1.76 21.71 19.68
C ILE A 14 -1.37 22.97 18.92
N ALA A 15 -1.88 24.15 19.34
CA ALA A 15 -1.57 25.41 18.69
C ALA A 15 -0.04 25.68 18.67
N GLN A 16 0.65 25.40 19.78
CA GLN A 16 2.11 25.51 19.85
C GLN A 16 2.82 24.50 18.92
N ALA A 17 2.36 23.24 18.90
CA ALA A 17 2.96 22.19 18.11
C ALA A 17 2.87 22.43 16.59
N VAL A 18 1.80 23.14 16.15
CA VAL A 18 1.55 23.43 14.72
C VAL A 18 1.92 24.86 14.32
N ASP A 19 2.54 25.64 15.21
CA ASP A 19 2.83 27.09 15.03
C ASP A 19 1.57 27.87 14.63
N GLY A 20 0.45 27.54 15.30
CA GLY A 20 -0.88 28.06 15.00
C GLY A 20 -1.37 29.06 16.06
N ARG A 21 -2.29 29.92 15.66
CA ARG A 21 -2.96 30.87 16.54
C ARG A 21 -4.31 30.30 16.99
N LEU A 22 -4.44 29.95 18.28
CA LEU A 22 -5.71 29.59 18.88
C LEU A 22 -6.61 30.83 18.97
N MET A 23 -7.77 30.79 18.32
CA MET A 23 -8.73 31.88 18.32
C MET A 23 -9.46 31.94 19.66
N PRO A 24 -9.74 33.15 20.18
CA PRO A 24 -10.57 33.32 21.36
C PRO A 24 -11.93 32.63 21.16
N THR A 25 -12.35 31.86 22.14
CA THR A 25 -13.67 31.21 22.13
C THR A 25 -14.54 31.76 23.27
N THR A 26 -15.86 31.85 23.00
CA THR A 26 -16.86 32.20 24.02
C THR A 26 -17.37 30.95 24.77
N VAL A 27 -16.91 29.75 24.38
CA VAL A 27 -17.27 28.50 25.05
C VAL A 27 -16.51 28.42 26.38
N PRO A 28 -17.17 28.26 27.51
CA PRO A 28 -16.51 28.10 28.83
C PRO A 28 -15.69 26.81 28.78
N THR A 29 -14.39 26.91 29.04
CA THR A 29 -13.48 25.78 28.93
C THR A 29 -12.97 25.37 30.31
N ASP A 30 -13.40 24.22 30.79
CA ASP A 30 -12.39 23.25 31.23
C ASP A 30 -11.60 22.93 29.96
N GLU A 31 -10.27 23.11 29.97
CA GLU A 31 -9.45 23.09 28.75
C GLU A 31 -9.72 21.78 27.96
N PRO A 32 -10.37 21.81 26.78
CA PRO A 32 -10.75 20.58 26.10
C PRO A 32 -9.50 19.83 25.68
N VAL A 33 -9.50 18.53 25.95
CA VAL A 33 -8.41 17.62 25.60
C VAL A 33 -8.77 16.91 24.29
N ALA A 34 -7.95 17.11 23.29
CA ALA A 34 -8.04 16.39 22.03
C ALA A 34 -7.43 14.99 22.16
N ILE A 35 -8.12 13.98 21.67
CA ILE A 35 -7.71 12.57 21.74
C ILE A 35 -7.67 11.88 20.39
N SER A 36 -8.07 12.54 19.32
CA SER A 36 -8.03 12.05 17.93
C SER A 36 -8.01 13.21 16.95
N ALA A 37 -7.62 12.96 15.70
CA ALA A 37 -7.64 13.94 14.61
C ALA A 37 -8.13 13.29 13.32
N PHE A 38 -8.95 14.01 12.55
CA PHE A 38 -9.52 13.55 11.29
C PHE A 38 -9.59 14.67 10.25
N THR A 39 -9.48 14.31 8.99
CA THR A 39 -9.70 15.19 7.82
C THR A 39 -11.06 14.95 7.17
N ASP A 40 -11.70 13.82 7.47
CA ASP A 40 -13.06 13.49 7.01
C ASP A 40 -14.07 13.78 8.09
N SER A 41 -14.97 14.76 7.85
CA SER A 41 -16.00 15.17 8.80
C SER A 41 -16.98 14.07 9.20
N ARG A 42 -17.11 13.00 8.40
CA ARG A 42 -17.96 11.84 8.70
C ARG A 42 -17.36 10.92 9.76
N GLN A 43 -16.06 11.03 10.04
CA GLN A 43 -15.33 10.23 11.03
C GLN A 43 -15.19 10.90 12.39
N ILE A 44 -15.71 12.12 12.55
CA ILE A 44 -15.64 12.89 13.82
C ILE A 44 -16.31 12.11 14.94
N VAL A 45 -15.60 12.02 16.05
CA VAL A 45 -16.06 11.47 17.32
C VAL A 45 -15.78 12.45 18.46
N PRO A 46 -16.42 12.33 19.64
CA PRO A 46 -16.14 13.21 20.78
C PRO A 46 -14.64 13.25 21.12
N GLY A 47 -14.09 14.46 21.24
CA GLY A 47 -12.66 14.70 21.48
C GLY A 47 -11.79 14.77 20.22
N SER A 48 -12.37 14.86 19.03
CA SER A 48 -11.62 15.00 17.79
C SER A 48 -11.18 16.43 17.51
N VAL A 49 -10.00 16.58 16.91
CA VAL A 49 -9.61 17.77 16.12
C VAL A 49 -9.97 17.51 14.67
N PHE A 50 -10.72 18.40 14.07
CA PHE A 50 -10.99 18.37 12.64
C PHE A 50 -9.94 19.19 11.90
N VAL A 51 -9.25 18.60 10.94
CA VAL A 51 -8.25 19.28 10.10
C VAL A 51 -8.89 19.58 8.75
N ALA A 52 -9.18 20.84 8.49
CA ALA A 52 -9.78 21.28 7.25
C ALA A 52 -8.71 21.39 6.16
N ILE A 53 -8.83 20.55 5.14
CA ILE A 53 -7.91 20.55 3.98
C ILE A 53 -8.73 20.92 2.74
N ALA A 54 -8.25 21.93 1.99
CA ALA A 54 -8.78 22.26 0.68
C ALA A 54 -8.35 21.18 -0.33
N GLY A 55 -9.29 20.40 -0.82
CA GLY A 55 -9.09 19.39 -1.86
C GLY A 55 -9.52 19.92 -3.23
N GLU A 56 -9.20 19.16 -4.28
CA GLU A 56 -9.53 19.53 -5.68
C GLU A 56 -11.05 19.62 -5.95
N ARG A 57 -11.86 18.83 -5.27
CA ARG A 57 -13.32 18.73 -5.50
C ARG A 57 -14.15 19.27 -4.33
N VAL A 58 -13.60 19.23 -3.13
CA VAL A 58 -14.31 19.58 -1.88
C VAL A 58 -13.34 20.30 -0.97
N ASP A 59 -13.78 21.46 -0.45
CA ASP A 59 -13.04 22.18 0.57
C ASP A 59 -13.45 21.70 1.97
N GLY A 60 -12.50 21.23 2.76
CA GLY A 60 -12.72 20.80 4.14
C GLY A 60 -13.26 21.91 5.05
N HIS A 61 -12.94 23.18 4.74
CA HIS A 61 -13.39 24.33 5.51
C HIS A 61 -14.92 24.50 5.51
N ASP A 62 -15.62 24.03 4.49
CA ASP A 62 -17.10 24.05 4.41
C ASP A 62 -17.79 23.23 5.51
N PHE A 63 -17.07 22.30 6.12
CA PHE A 63 -17.60 21.42 7.18
C PHE A 63 -17.36 21.98 8.60
N VAL A 64 -16.47 22.95 8.78
CA VAL A 64 -16.10 23.52 10.10
C VAL A 64 -17.32 23.98 10.92
N PRO A 65 -18.34 24.64 10.34
CA PRO A 65 -19.52 25.05 11.11
C PRO A 65 -20.32 23.88 11.74
N LYS A 66 -20.14 22.66 11.22
CA LYS A 66 -20.95 21.48 11.60
C LYS A 66 -20.22 20.51 12.53
N VAL A 67 -18.88 20.47 12.52
CA VAL A 67 -18.11 19.44 13.22
C VAL A 67 -18.23 19.51 14.74
N GLY A 68 -18.52 20.68 15.29
CA GLY A 68 -18.76 20.83 16.74
C GLY A 68 -19.96 20.03 17.24
N ALA A 69 -21.07 20.02 16.47
CA ALA A 69 -22.25 19.22 16.79
C ALA A 69 -21.97 17.70 16.70
N GLN A 70 -20.91 17.28 15.99
CA GLN A 70 -20.49 15.89 15.88
C GLN A 70 -19.51 15.47 16.98
N GLY A 71 -19.02 16.41 17.80
CA GLY A 71 -18.12 16.14 18.92
C GLY A 71 -16.68 16.62 18.73
N ALA A 72 -16.39 17.35 17.66
CA ALA A 72 -15.08 17.99 17.52
C ALA A 72 -14.84 19.01 18.65
N VAL A 73 -13.64 19.01 19.22
CA VAL A 73 -13.22 19.95 20.28
C VAL A 73 -12.46 21.16 19.70
N ALA A 74 -11.96 21.05 18.47
CA ALA A 74 -11.34 22.14 17.74
C ALA A 74 -11.35 21.86 16.22
N ALA A 75 -11.14 22.93 15.43
CA ALA A 75 -10.83 22.83 14.01
C ALA A 75 -9.50 23.49 13.72
N LEU A 76 -8.66 22.80 12.94
CA LEU A 76 -7.40 23.31 12.37
C LEU A 76 -7.73 23.86 10.97
N VAL A 77 -7.49 25.14 10.73
CA VAL A 77 -7.93 25.87 9.53
C VAL A 77 -6.81 26.80 9.03
N ASP A 78 -6.80 27.15 7.75
CA ASP A 78 -5.84 28.12 7.20
C ASP A 78 -6.35 29.58 7.24
N HIS A 79 -7.64 29.77 7.49
CA HIS A 79 -8.27 31.07 7.73
C HIS A 79 -9.43 30.94 8.70
N GLU A 80 -9.84 32.05 9.29
CA GLU A 80 -10.99 32.07 10.22
C GLU A 80 -12.30 31.79 9.51
N ILE A 81 -13.05 30.80 10.00
CA ILE A 81 -14.36 30.41 9.49
C ILE A 81 -15.47 31.03 10.35
N ALA A 82 -16.26 31.90 9.76
CA ALA A 82 -17.38 32.54 10.41
C ALA A 82 -18.46 31.51 10.76
N GLY A 83 -19.03 31.62 11.97
CA GLY A 83 -20.10 30.71 12.44
C GLY A 83 -19.62 29.34 12.93
N ALA A 84 -18.32 29.12 13.01
CA ALA A 84 -17.76 27.93 13.64
C ALA A 84 -18.19 27.84 15.11
N GLN A 85 -18.67 26.65 15.51
CA GLN A 85 -19.12 26.39 16.90
C GLN A 85 -18.04 25.66 17.73
N VAL A 86 -16.81 25.62 17.22
CA VAL A 86 -15.64 25.04 17.89
C VAL A 86 -14.51 26.04 17.90
N PRO A 87 -13.59 25.97 18.90
CA PRO A 87 -12.33 26.69 18.85
C PRO A 87 -11.60 26.43 17.54
N GLN A 88 -11.02 27.47 16.94
CA GLN A 88 -10.25 27.37 15.72
C GLN A 88 -8.77 27.60 16.02
N ILE A 89 -7.92 26.76 15.43
CA ILE A 89 -6.47 26.95 15.41
C ILE A 89 -6.10 27.34 13.98
N VAL A 90 -5.76 28.61 13.77
CA VAL A 90 -5.44 29.16 12.45
C VAL A 90 -3.95 28.98 12.20
N VAL A 91 -3.61 28.36 11.07
CA VAL A 91 -2.25 28.04 10.61
C VAL A 91 -2.02 28.54 9.18
N GLU A 92 -0.79 28.62 8.73
CA GLU A 92 -0.47 29.01 7.35
C GLU A 92 -0.91 27.93 6.33
N ASN A 93 -0.77 26.64 6.68
CA ASN A 93 -1.08 25.52 5.81
C ASN A 93 -1.50 24.32 6.65
N THR A 94 -2.71 23.83 6.44
CA THR A 94 -3.31 22.76 7.25
C THR A 94 -2.66 21.39 7.03
N VAL A 95 -2.11 21.10 5.84
CA VAL A 95 -1.37 19.86 5.57
C VAL A 95 -0.04 19.84 6.32
N LYS A 96 0.72 20.96 6.28
CA LYS A 96 1.96 21.10 7.06
C LYS A 96 1.68 20.99 8.55
N ALA A 97 0.61 21.62 9.03
CA ALA A 97 0.19 21.59 10.42
C ALA A 97 -0.23 20.19 10.87
N LEU A 98 -0.93 19.41 10.00
CA LEU A 98 -1.23 17.99 10.25
C LEU A 98 0.07 17.18 10.43
N GLY A 99 1.07 17.40 9.59
CA GLY A 99 2.40 16.80 9.72
C GLY A 99 3.10 17.17 11.03
N ALA A 100 3.08 18.45 11.40
CA ALA A 100 3.67 18.94 12.65
C ALA A 100 2.97 18.35 13.89
N LEU A 101 1.64 18.25 13.86
CA LEU A 101 0.85 17.61 14.92
C LEU A 101 1.22 16.12 15.07
N ALA A 102 1.36 15.41 13.96
CA ALA A 102 1.77 14.01 13.96
C ALA A 102 3.18 13.83 14.51
N LYS A 103 4.12 14.69 14.10
CA LYS A 103 5.48 14.71 14.63
C LYS A 103 5.48 14.89 16.14
N HIS A 104 4.75 15.89 16.65
CA HIS A 104 4.63 16.14 18.07
C HIS A 104 4.03 14.93 18.82
N ASN A 105 3.01 14.27 18.24
CA ASN A 105 2.42 13.05 18.80
C ASN A 105 3.44 11.93 18.96
N ILE A 106 4.28 11.71 17.95
CA ILE A 106 5.35 10.69 17.96
C ILE A 106 6.45 11.06 18.97
N GLU A 107 6.87 12.33 19.02
CA GLU A 107 7.86 12.83 20.00
C GLU A 107 7.37 12.61 21.44
N ARG A 108 6.10 12.93 21.73
CA ARG A 108 5.50 12.65 23.04
C ARG A 108 5.46 11.17 23.37
N ARG A 109 5.12 10.31 22.39
CA ARG A 109 5.14 8.86 22.61
C ARG A 109 6.56 8.35 22.88
N ARG A 110 7.57 8.85 22.16
CA ARG A 110 8.99 8.51 22.37
C ARG A 110 9.51 8.98 23.73
N ALA A 111 8.97 10.06 24.27
CA ALA A 111 9.35 10.58 25.59
C ALA A 111 8.88 9.70 26.76
N LEU A 112 8.01 8.71 26.53
CA LEU A 112 7.64 7.73 27.54
C LEU A 112 8.75 6.67 27.68
N GLU A 113 8.94 6.17 28.89
CA GLU A 113 9.97 5.14 29.18
C GLU A 113 9.62 3.75 28.58
N SER A 114 8.39 3.56 28.11
CA SER A 114 7.93 2.30 27.53
C SER A 114 8.42 2.09 26.10
N LEU A 115 8.68 0.84 25.71
CA LEU A 115 9.14 0.47 24.38
C LEU A 115 8.20 0.98 23.26
N PHE A 116 8.77 1.64 22.27
CA PHE A 116 8.10 2.08 21.08
C PHE A 116 9.06 2.02 19.89
N THR A 117 8.62 1.42 18.79
CA THR A 117 9.44 1.27 17.58
C THR A 117 8.65 1.69 16.36
N VAL A 118 9.23 2.54 15.53
CA VAL A 118 8.71 2.95 14.23
C VAL A 118 9.43 2.17 13.13
N ILE A 119 8.67 1.44 12.32
CA ILE A 119 9.16 0.70 11.17
C ILE A 119 8.72 1.44 9.90
N GLY A 120 9.66 2.06 9.19
CA GLY A 120 9.41 2.69 7.90
C GLY A 120 9.59 1.69 6.75
N ILE A 121 8.64 1.66 5.81
CA ILE A 121 8.68 0.75 4.65
C ILE A 121 8.55 1.56 3.37
N THR A 122 9.49 1.37 2.43
CA THR A 122 9.39 1.92 1.08
C THR A 122 9.73 0.89 0.01
N GLY A 123 9.43 1.22 -1.24
CA GLY A 123 9.68 0.40 -2.42
C GLY A 123 8.73 0.77 -3.55
N SER A 124 9.04 0.39 -4.76
CA SER A 124 8.17 0.57 -5.93
C SER A 124 6.94 -0.34 -5.86
N VAL A 125 7.10 -1.55 -5.33
CA VAL A 125 6.06 -2.58 -5.13
C VAL A 125 6.19 -3.21 -3.75
N GLY A 126 5.15 -3.89 -3.27
CA GLY A 126 5.17 -4.72 -2.06
C GLY A 126 4.93 -3.98 -0.74
N LYS A 127 4.95 -2.65 -0.68
CA LYS A 127 4.81 -1.85 0.56
C LYS A 127 3.61 -2.24 1.40
N THR A 128 2.42 -2.19 0.80
CA THR A 128 1.16 -2.43 1.51
C THR A 128 1.06 -3.88 2.01
N THR A 129 1.44 -4.85 1.18
CA THR A 129 1.45 -6.26 1.60
C THR A 129 2.44 -6.50 2.75
N THR A 130 3.67 -5.96 2.64
CA THR A 130 4.66 -6.07 3.73
C THR A 130 4.15 -5.41 5.01
N LYS A 131 3.51 -4.24 4.92
CA LYS A 131 2.85 -3.56 6.04
C LYS A 131 1.76 -4.44 6.68
N ASP A 132 0.93 -5.11 5.89
CA ASP A 132 -0.15 -5.96 6.40
C ASP A 132 0.40 -7.22 7.09
N LEU A 133 1.42 -7.87 6.52
CA LEU A 133 2.13 -8.98 7.12
C LEU A 133 2.80 -8.56 8.44
N LEU A 134 3.50 -7.43 8.46
CA LEU A 134 4.12 -6.87 9.66
C LEU A 134 3.09 -6.55 10.74
N LYS A 135 1.99 -5.91 10.38
CA LYS A 135 0.91 -5.62 11.33
C LYS A 135 0.40 -6.91 11.99
N SER A 136 0.19 -7.97 11.20
CA SER A 136 -0.25 -9.27 11.72
C SER A 136 0.76 -9.87 12.70
N LEU A 137 2.05 -9.89 12.34
CA LEU A 137 3.12 -10.43 13.18
C LEU A 137 3.28 -9.59 14.47
N LEU A 138 3.46 -8.28 14.34
CA LEU A 138 3.77 -7.40 15.46
C LEU A 138 2.59 -7.24 16.44
N SER A 139 1.35 -7.37 15.97
CA SER A 139 0.17 -7.37 16.85
C SER A 139 0.15 -8.54 17.83
N LYS A 140 0.88 -9.62 17.54
CA LYS A 140 1.10 -10.73 18.50
C LYS A 140 2.13 -10.39 19.59
N MET A 141 2.93 -9.32 19.40
CA MET A 141 3.96 -8.86 20.34
C MET A 141 3.56 -7.62 21.14
N GLY A 142 2.59 -6.84 20.66
CA GLY A 142 2.12 -5.63 21.34
C GLY A 142 1.18 -4.80 20.47
N ASP A 143 0.63 -3.73 21.06
CA ASP A 143 -0.26 -2.83 20.33
C ASP A 143 0.44 -2.23 19.11
N THR A 144 -0.15 -2.41 17.93
CA THR A 144 0.46 -2.09 16.64
C THR A 144 -0.45 -1.20 15.82
N VAL A 145 0.04 -0.02 15.50
CA VAL A 145 -0.60 0.92 14.57
C VAL A 145 0.00 0.74 13.18
N ALA A 146 -0.87 0.61 12.18
CA ALA A 146 -0.50 0.59 10.77
C ALA A 146 -1.58 1.28 9.94
N PRO A 147 -1.28 1.84 8.75
CA PRO A 147 -2.28 2.48 7.91
C PRO A 147 -3.34 1.48 7.43
N VAL A 148 -4.58 1.97 7.28
CA VAL A 148 -5.62 1.29 6.52
C VAL A 148 -5.37 1.58 5.03
N GLY A 149 -5.34 0.53 4.21
CA GLY A 149 -4.97 0.72 2.80
C GLY A 149 -3.53 1.22 2.63
N SER A 150 -3.33 2.20 1.75
CA SER A 150 -2.03 2.72 1.33
C SER A 150 -1.89 4.21 1.70
N PHE A 151 -2.12 4.57 2.99
CA PHE A 151 -1.92 5.92 3.50
C PHE A 151 -0.44 6.19 3.73
N ASN A 152 0.29 6.60 2.67
CA ASN A 152 1.74 6.63 2.59
C ASN A 152 2.34 7.97 2.15
N ASN A 153 1.53 9.04 2.11
CA ASN A 153 1.92 10.40 1.72
C ASN A 153 1.83 11.39 2.91
N GLU A 154 2.00 12.71 2.62
CA GLU A 154 2.01 13.80 3.58
C GLU A 154 0.69 14.04 4.34
N ILE A 155 -0.39 13.36 3.95
CA ILE A 155 -1.67 13.35 4.67
C ILE A 155 -1.87 12.00 5.39
N GLY A 156 -1.64 10.91 4.66
CA GLY A 156 -1.93 9.55 5.13
C GLY A 156 -1.01 9.09 6.27
N LEU A 157 0.30 9.36 6.16
CA LEU A 157 1.25 9.02 7.23
C LEU A 157 0.99 9.81 8.51
N PRO A 158 0.76 11.13 8.50
CA PRO A 158 0.35 11.88 9.68
C PRO A 158 -0.93 11.36 10.32
N LEU A 159 -1.99 11.10 9.56
CA LEU A 159 -3.24 10.54 10.08
C LEU A 159 -3.07 9.17 10.73
N THR A 160 -2.18 8.34 10.19
CA THR A 160 -1.81 7.06 10.80
C THR A 160 -1.04 7.28 12.10
N SER A 161 -0.07 8.19 12.11
CA SER A 161 0.77 8.49 13.26
C SER A 161 0.00 9.12 14.42
N LEU A 162 -1.09 9.83 14.13
CA LEU A 162 -2.04 10.36 15.12
C LEU A 162 -2.96 9.30 15.75
N LYS A 163 -2.82 8.02 15.35
CA LYS A 163 -3.45 6.89 16.05
C LYS A 163 -2.52 6.25 17.10
N VAL A 164 -1.30 6.75 17.24
CA VAL A 164 -0.33 6.29 18.24
C VAL A 164 -0.67 6.92 19.58
N ASN A 165 -0.85 6.08 20.59
CA ASN A 165 -1.14 6.45 21.97
C ASN A 165 -0.09 5.89 22.95
N ALA A 166 -0.27 6.11 24.24
CA ALA A 166 0.68 5.68 25.28
C ALA A 166 0.91 4.16 25.33
N GLY A 167 -0.07 3.35 24.91
CA GLY A 167 0.02 1.89 24.88
C GLY A 167 0.63 1.32 23.61
N THR A 168 0.73 2.12 22.54
CA THR A 168 1.23 1.66 21.26
C THR A 168 2.70 1.25 21.35
N ARG A 169 3.02 0.02 20.96
CA ARG A 169 4.37 -0.52 20.94
C ARG A 169 5.04 -0.41 19.57
N PHE A 170 4.27 -0.54 18.49
CA PHE A 170 4.79 -0.49 17.14
C PHE A 170 3.98 0.45 16.24
N LEU A 171 4.68 1.22 15.43
CA LEU A 171 4.10 1.95 14.31
C LEU A 171 4.72 1.42 13.01
N VAL A 172 3.92 0.82 12.16
CA VAL A 172 4.33 0.44 10.79
C VAL A 172 3.94 1.58 9.86
N ALA A 173 4.94 2.30 9.36
CA ALA A 173 4.79 3.50 8.54
C ALA A 173 5.10 3.18 7.07
N GLU A 174 4.07 3.09 6.22
CA GLU A 174 4.27 3.01 4.78
C GLU A 174 4.67 4.39 4.25
N MET A 175 5.78 4.50 3.50
CA MET A 175 6.31 5.75 2.95
C MET A 175 6.45 5.63 1.43
N GLY A 176 5.55 6.31 0.72
CA GLY A 176 5.53 6.42 -0.73
C GLY A 176 6.16 7.72 -1.21
N ALA A 177 6.54 7.76 -2.49
CA ALA A 177 6.97 8.98 -3.16
C ALA A 177 6.78 8.88 -4.67
N ASN A 178 6.43 10.02 -5.27
CA ASN A 178 6.44 10.30 -6.70
C ASN A 178 7.65 11.19 -7.09
N HIS A 179 8.22 11.92 -6.12
CA HIS A 179 9.37 12.82 -6.34
C HIS A 179 10.45 12.63 -5.28
N VAL A 180 11.68 12.99 -5.64
CA VAL A 180 12.80 13.11 -4.69
C VAL A 180 12.49 14.20 -3.68
N GLY A 181 12.74 13.93 -2.37
CA GLY A 181 12.47 14.82 -1.24
C GLY A 181 11.19 14.46 -0.47
N GLU A 182 10.26 13.70 -1.05
CA GLU A 182 9.00 13.37 -0.38
C GLU A 182 9.21 12.39 0.77
N ILE A 183 10.01 11.32 0.59
CA ILE A 183 10.33 10.42 1.71
C ILE A 183 11.18 11.12 2.76
N ALA A 184 12.08 12.03 2.37
CA ALA A 184 12.82 12.85 3.31
C ALA A 184 11.89 13.72 4.17
N ASN A 185 10.85 14.29 3.57
CA ASN A 185 9.80 15.00 4.31
C ASN A 185 9.08 14.06 5.28
N LEU A 186 8.61 12.88 4.82
CA LEU A 186 7.90 11.91 5.66
C LEU A 186 8.75 11.44 6.84
N THR A 187 10.03 11.14 6.62
CA THR A 187 10.94 10.72 7.69
C THR A 187 11.31 11.88 8.65
N SER A 188 11.24 13.13 8.20
CA SER A 188 11.40 14.30 9.09
C SER A 188 10.25 14.48 10.07
N LEU A 189 9.06 13.99 9.69
CA LEU A 189 7.85 13.99 10.54
C LEU A 189 7.82 12.75 11.46
N VAL A 190 8.16 11.60 10.92
CA VAL A 190 8.09 10.29 11.61
C VAL A 190 9.39 9.53 11.33
N PRO A 191 10.51 9.89 12.01
CA PRO A 191 11.78 9.20 11.80
C PRO A 191 11.70 7.73 12.19
N PRO A 192 12.03 6.77 11.29
CA PRO A 192 11.98 5.35 11.61
C PRO A 192 13.16 4.89 12.48
N ASP A 193 12.92 3.89 13.32
CA ASP A 193 13.95 3.14 14.04
C ASP A 193 14.49 2.01 13.16
N ILE A 194 13.63 1.48 12.27
CA ILE A 194 13.96 0.44 11.30
C ILE A 194 13.46 0.92 9.93
N ALA A 195 14.35 0.98 8.94
CA ALA A 195 14.02 1.28 7.55
C ALA A 195 14.06 0.00 6.71
N VAL A 196 12.96 -0.29 6.00
CA VAL A 196 12.86 -1.44 5.10
C VAL A 196 12.73 -0.95 3.66
N VAL A 197 13.62 -1.37 2.78
CA VAL A 197 13.57 -1.07 1.35
C VAL A 197 13.34 -2.35 0.55
N LEU A 198 12.20 -2.41 -0.15
CA LEU A 198 11.75 -3.64 -0.80
C LEU A 198 12.29 -3.82 -2.21
N LYS A 199 12.03 -2.86 -3.09
CA LYS A 199 12.42 -2.93 -4.51
C LYS A 199 12.47 -1.53 -5.13
N VAL A 200 13.42 -1.34 -6.04
CA VAL A 200 13.46 -0.22 -6.99
C VAL A 200 13.05 -0.76 -8.37
N GLY A 201 11.80 -0.49 -8.75
CA GLY A 201 11.25 -0.87 -10.05
C GLY A 201 10.96 0.37 -10.91
N VAL A 202 10.18 0.18 -11.95
CA VAL A 202 9.80 1.24 -12.90
C VAL A 202 8.50 1.97 -12.54
N ALA A 203 7.97 1.78 -11.34
CA ALA A 203 6.78 2.51 -10.88
C ALA A 203 7.08 4.01 -10.78
N HIS A 204 6.15 4.85 -11.27
CA HIS A 204 6.26 6.32 -11.32
C HIS A 204 7.47 6.81 -12.15
N LEU A 205 7.92 6.02 -13.13
CA LEU A 205 9.09 6.36 -13.95
C LEU A 205 8.93 7.71 -14.66
N GLY A 206 7.70 8.06 -15.05
CA GLY A 206 7.38 9.35 -15.68
C GLY A 206 7.68 10.55 -14.79
N GLU A 207 7.36 10.44 -13.50
CA GLU A 207 7.59 11.49 -12.51
C GLU A 207 9.07 11.59 -12.10
N PHE A 208 9.72 10.46 -11.94
CA PHE A 208 11.13 10.40 -11.56
C PHE A 208 12.09 10.61 -12.73
N GLY A 209 11.72 10.19 -13.93
CA GLY A 209 12.54 10.28 -15.14
C GLY A 209 13.61 9.20 -15.30
N SER A 210 14.06 8.51 -14.23
CA SER A 210 14.98 7.38 -14.31
C SER A 210 14.94 6.47 -13.09
N ALA A 211 15.43 5.22 -13.22
CA ALA A 211 15.55 4.26 -12.12
C ALA A 211 16.50 4.76 -11.01
N GLU A 212 17.56 5.48 -11.35
CA GLU A 212 18.50 6.07 -10.40
C GLU A 212 17.82 7.12 -9.53
N ARG A 213 16.91 7.93 -10.09
CA ARG A 213 16.14 8.90 -9.34
C ARG A 213 15.11 8.24 -8.43
N ILE A 214 14.50 7.13 -8.87
CA ILE A 214 13.64 6.29 -8.01
C ILE A 214 14.47 5.75 -6.85
N ALA A 215 15.66 5.20 -7.12
CA ALA A 215 16.58 4.73 -6.10
C ALA A 215 17.00 5.85 -5.14
N GLN A 216 17.29 7.05 -5.65
CA GLN A 216 17.60 8.22 -4.85
C GLN A 216 16.45 8.56 -3.89
N ALA A 217 15.21 8.65 -4.38
CA ALA A 217 14.05 8.94 -3.55
C ALA A 217 13.81 7.85 -2.49
N LYS A 218 13.90 6.56 -2.87
CA LYS A 218 13.74 5.46 -1.90
C LYS A 218 14.87 5.44 -0.85
N SER A 219 16.10 5.84 -1.22
CA SER A 219 17.22 5.90 -0.29
C SER A 219 17.05 6.93 0.81
N GLU A 220 16.13 7.88 0.65
CA GLU A 220 15.85 8.91 1.66
C GLU A 220 15.35 8.30 2.98
N ILE A 221 14.67 7.14 2.94
CA ILE A 221 14.22 6.45 4.17
C ILE A 221 15.42 5.98 5.01
N VAL A 222 16.52 5.57 4.38
CA VAL A 222 17.75 5.15 5.06
C VAL A 222 18.44 6.35 5.70
N ARG A 223 18.47 7.49 5.00
CA ARG A 223 19.04 8.75 5.53
C ARG A 223 18.20 9.34 6.66
N GLY A 224 16.89 9.09 6.67
CA GLY A 224 15.95 9.59 7.65
C GLY A 224 15.80 8.73 8.91
N LEU A 225 16.60 7.67 9.07
CA LEU A 225 16.65 6.86 10.28
C LEU A 225 17.07 7.70 11.51
N VAL A 226 16.55 7.31 12.66
CA VAL A 226 17.08 7.84 13.93
C VAL A 226 18.57 7.45 14.08
N PRO A 227 19.37 8.17 14.88
CA PRO A 227 20.75 7.78 15.15
C PRO A 227 20.85 6.34 15.68
N GLY A 228 21.66 5.51 15.03
CA GLY A 228 21.77 4.08 15.36
C GLY A 228 20.62 3.19 14.87
N GLY A 229 19.72 3.74 14.05
CA GLY A 229 18.61 2.99 13.45
C GLY A 229 19.09 1.92 12.47
N LEU A 230 18.30 0.86 12.34
CA LEU A 230 18.61 -0.33 11.56
C LEU A 230 18.10 -0.22 10.12
N THR A 231 18.91 -0.66 9.16
CA THR A 231 18.53 -0.75 7.75
C THR A 231 18.30 -2.21 7.35
N ILE A 232 17.17 -2.50 6.68
CA ILE A 232 16.82 -3.82 6.15
C ILE A 232 16.64 -3.71 4.64
N LEU A 233 17.49 -4.39 3.88
CA LEU A 233 17.59 -4.27 2.42
C LEU A 233 17.36 -5.58 1.70
N ASN A 234 16.71 -5.50 0.55
CA ASN A 234 16.58 -6.60 -0.41
C ASN A 234 17.90 -6.81 -1.15
N ALA A 235 18.55 -7.95 -0.93
CA ALA A 235 19.80 -8.31 -1.56
C ALA A 235 19.65 -8.68 -3.06
N ASN A 236 18.43 -8.98 -3.52
CA ASN A 236 18.16 -9.36 -4.91
C ASN A 236 17.90 -8.14 -5.84
N ASP A 237 17.99 -6.92 -5.32
CA ASP A 237 17.83 -5.68 -6.08
C ASP A 237 19.12 -4.84 -5.96
N GLU A 238 19.83 -4.61 -7.07
CA GLU A 238 21.12 -3.91 -7.08
C GLU A 238 21.05 -2.47 -6.60
N HIS A 239 19.95 -1.75 -6.94
CA HIS A 239 19.75 -0.38 -6.49
C HIS A 239 19.45 -0.33 -4.98
N VAL A 240 18.71 -1.31 -4.45
CA VAL A 240 18.47 -1.42 -3.01
C VAL A 240 19.74 -1.81 -2.28
N ALA A 241 20.49 -2.79 -2.81
CA ALA A 241 21.75 -3.23 -2.21
C ALA A 241 22.78 -2.10 -2.11
N ALA A 242 22.86 -1.23 -3.12
CA ALA A 242 23.75 -0.07 -3.11
C ALA A 242 23.44 0.93 -1.98
N MET A 243 22.23 0.92 -1.41
CA MET A 243 21.86 1.81 -0.29
C MET A 243 22.58 1.46 1.02
N SER A 244 23.21 0.29 1.12
CA SER A 244 24.05 -0.08 2.26
C SER A 244 25.21 0.89 2.48
N ALA A 245 25.72 1.51 1.42
CA ALA A 245 26.80 2.50 1.51
C ALA A 245 26.43 3.78 2.26
N ILE A 246 25.15 4.05 2.46
CA ILE A 246 24.64 5.24 3.16
C ILE A 246 23.93 4.90 4.47
N ALA A 247 23.89 3.63 4.86
CA ALA A 247 23.29 3.20 6.10
C ALA A 247 24.03 3.78 7.30
N PRO A 248 23.32 4.36 8.30
CA PRO A 248 23.96 4.99 9.46
C PRO A 248 24.51 3.98 10.48
N ALA A 249 24.09 2.72 10.38
CA ALA A 249 24.47 1.63 11.28
C ALA A 249 24.40 0.29 10.54
N ASP A 250 24.13 -0.80 11.26
CA ASP A 250 24.08 -2.15 10.71
C ASP A 250 23.01 -2.31 9.61
N VAL A 251 23.32 -3.15 8.64
CA VAL A 251 22.44 -3.57 7.56
C VAL A 251 22.11 -5.04 7.72
N LEU A 252 20.82 -5.38 7.67
CA LEU A 252 20.35 -6.75 7.55
C LEU A 252 19.83 -7.00 6.13
N TRP A 253 20.09 -8.19 5.64
CA TRP A 253 19.80 -8.59 4.27
C TRP A 253 18.73 -9.65 4.21
N PHE A 254 17.70 -9.43 3.40
CA PHE A 254 16.76 -10.48 3.05
C PHE A 254 16.77 -10.72 1.55
N GLY A 255 16.45 -11.94 1.16
CA GLY A 255 16.39 -12.29 -0.27
C GLY A 255 16.32 -13.79 -0.52
N LEU A 256 16.24 -14.13 -1.81
CA LEU A 256 16.40 -15.50 -2.29
C LEU A 256 17.89 -15.77 -2.58
N PRO A 257 18.37 -16.99 -2.37
CA PRO A 257 19.76 -17.35 -2.66
C PRO A 257 20.08 -17.11 -4.15
N GLN A 258 21.13 -16.34 -4.47
CA GLN A 258 21.55 -16.09 -5.85
C GLN A 258 22.90 -16.68 -6.14
N LYS A 259 23.80 -16.96 -5.47
CA LYS A 259 25.12 -17.60 -5.60
C LYS A 259 25.81 -17.65 -4.22
N GLU A 260 26.79 -18.50 -4.11
CA GLU A 260 27.42 -18.99 -2.89
C GLU A 260 27.97 -17.94 -1.89
N ASP A 261 27.93 -16.62 -2.19
CA ASP A 261 28.61 -15.60 -1.39
C ASP A 261 27.72 -14.52 -0.73
N ALA A 262 26.41 -14.51 -0.94
CA ALA A 262 25.55 -13.51 -0.30
C ALA A 262 25.16 -13.98 1.12
N GLN A 263 25.76 -13.38 2.16
CA GLN A 263 25.30 -13.58 3.54
C GLN A 263 23.94 -12.90 3.72
N LEU A 264 22.87 -13.70 3.62
CA LEU A 264 21.51 -13.26 3.90
C LEU A 264 21.23 -13.49 5.41
N ASP A 265 20.66 -12.46 6.06
CA ASP A 265 20.17 -12.60 7.43
C ASP A 265 18.86 -13.39 7.48
N THR A 266 18.08 -13.31 6.39
CA THR A 266 16.82 -14.03 6.23
C THR A 266 16.64 -14.45 4.78
N THR A 267 16.32 -15.72 4.56
CA THR A 267 16.14 -16.27 3.21
C THR A 267 14.98 -17.25 3.13
N ALA A 268 14.53 -17.53 1.90
CA ALA A 268 13.55 -18.58 1.60
C ALA A 268 14.21 -19.63 0.68
N LEU A 269 14.15 -20.88 1.11
CA LEU A 269 14.61 -22.04 0.36
C LEU A 269 13.40 -22.84 -0.14
N ASP A 270 13.61 -23.64 -1.18
CA ASP A 270 12.60 -24.55 -1.74
C ASP A 270 11.25 -23.89 -2.05
N VAL A 271 11.28 -22.67 -2.61
CA VAL A 271 10.07 -21.93 -2.94
C VAL A 271 9.25 -22.67 -4.00
N ARG A 272 8.01 -22.98 -3.68
CA ARG A 272 7.03 -23.64 -4.55
C ARG A 272 5.67 -22.96 -4.39
N CYS A 273 4.85 -23.00 -5.43
CA CYS A 273 3.46 -22.58 -5.32
C CYS A 273 2.55 -23.79 -5.50
N ASP A 274 1.39 -23.78 -4.82
CA ASP A 274 0.32 -24.73 -5.09
C ASP A 274 -0.48 -24.32 -6.35
N ASP A 275 -1.53 -25.09 -6.66
CA ASP A 275 -2.39 -24.86 -7.83
C ASP A 275 -3.18 -23.54 -7.75
N LEU A 276 -3.23 -22.89 -6.59
CA LEU A 276 -3.87 -21.60 -6.36
C LEU A 276 -2.85 -20.45 -6.15
N ASP A 277 -1.61 -20.68 -6.59
CA ASP A 277 -0.49 -19.73 -6.47
C ASP A 277 -0.17 -19.32 -5.01
N HIS A 278 -0.48 -20.16 -4.00
CA HIS A 278 -0.04 -19.95 -2.63
C HIS A 278 1.40 -20.43 -2.45
N PRO A 279 2.34 -19.53 -2.10
CA PRO A 279 3.73 -19.92 -1.93
C PRO A 279 3.97 -20.72 -0.66
N SER A 280 4.78 -21.79 -0.78
CA SER A 280 5.37 -22.52 0.33
C SER A 280 6.88 -22.48 0.23
N PHE A 281 7.56 -22.32 1.35
CA PHE A 281 9.03 -22.25 1.41
C PHE A 281 9.56 -22.59 2.82
N VAL A 282 10.85 -22.85 2.90
CA VAL A 282 11.57 -22.93 4.15
C VAL A 282 12.17 -21.57 4.46
N LEU A 283 11.65 -20.91 5.51
CA LEU A 283 12.23 -19.68 6.06
C LEU A 283 13.48 -20.05 6.85
N GLU A 284 14.62 -19.43 6.53
CA GLU A 284 15.89 -19.67 7.24
C GLU A 284 16.52 -18.34 7.66
N ASP A 285 17.10 -18.32 8.87
CA ASP A 285 17.91 -17.21 9.36
C ASP A 285 19.42 -17.50 9.21
N LYS A 286 20.25 -16.46 9.35
CA LYS A 286 21.72 -16.56 9.24
C LYS A 286 22.38 -17.55 10.19
N THR A 287 21.69 -18.05 11.22
CA THR A 287 22.22 -19.03 12.18
C THR A 287 21.88 -20.47 11.78
N GLY A 288 21.16 -20.66 10.66
CA GLY A 288 20.70 -21.96 10.17
C GLY A 288 19.43 -22.46 10.87
N ARG A 289 18.76 -21.64 11.69
CA ARG A 289 17.42 -21.96 12.18
C ARG A 289 16.42 -21.82 11.04
N HIS A 290 15.50 -22.76 10.92
CA HIS A 290 14.54 -22.79 9.83
C HIS A 290 13.15 -23.21 10.31
N ALA A 291 12.13 -22.77 9.56
CA ALA A 291 10.73 -23.16 9.77
C ALA A 291 9.99 -23.16 8.42
N ASN A 292 9.01 -24.07 8.28
CA ASN A 292 8.18 -24.14 7.09
C ASN A 292 7.11 -23.06 7.11
N VAL A 293 6.94 -22.39 5.99
CA VAL A 293 5.90 -21.35 5.76
C VAL A 293 5.07 -21.78 4.57
N THR A 294 3.74 -21.68 4.69
CA THR A 294 2.82 -21.67 3.56
C THR A 294 1.99 -20.41 3.68
N LEU A 295 2.15 -19.48 2.74
CA LEU A 295 1.39 -18.23 2.78
C LEU A 295 -0.08 -18.50 2.43
N GLY A 296 -0.99 -17.93 3.22
CA GLY A 296 -2.42 -17.96 2.92
C GLY A 296 -2.87 -16.88 1.92
N ILE A 297 -1.92 -16.15 1.34
CA ILE A 297 -2.14 -15.14 0.29
C ILE A 297 -1.46 -15.58 -1.00
N CYS A 298 -2.12 -15.34 -2.14
CA CYS A 298 -1.63 -15.75 -3.46
C CYS A 298 -0.48 -14.86 -3.95
N GLY A 299 0.32 -15.40 -4.88
CA GLY A 299 1.37 -14.69 -5.58
C GLY A 299 2.78 -15.02 -5.07
N GLN A 300 3.58 -15.70 -5.90
CA GLN A 300 4.96 -16.06 -5.58
C GLN A 300 5.81 -14.85 -5.16
N HIS A 301 5.53 -13.66 -5.71
CA HIS A 301 6.20 -12.42 -5.35
C HIS A 301 6.03 -12.03 -3.86
N ASN A 302 5.00 -12.55 -3.19
CA ASN A 302 4.78 -12.33 -1.76
C ASN A 302 5.78 -13.04 -0.85
N VAL A 303 6.60 -13.97 -1.37
CA VAL A 303 7.74 -14.53 -0.65
C VAL A 303 8.71 -13.41 -0.23
N MET A 304 9.04 -12.49 -1.13
CA MET A 304 9.92 -11.36 -0.80
C MET A 304 9.31 -10.41 0.24
N ASN A 305 8.00 -10.16 0.16
CA ASN A 305 7.29 -9.35 1.15
C ASN A 305 7.27 -10.03 2.53
N ALA A 306 7.10 -11.37 2.54
CA ALA A 306 7.15 -12.18 3.76
C ALA A 306 8.56 -12.21 4.37
N LEU A 307 9.62 -12.32 3.56
CA LEU A 307 11.01 -12.25 4.04
C LEU A 307 11.33 -10.90 4.68
N ALA A 308 10.91 -9.79 4.07
CA ALA A 308 11.07 -8.47 4.65
C ALA A 308 10.36 -8.35 6.02
N ALA A 309 9.10 -8.83 6.10
CA ALA A 309 8.34 -8.82 7.33
C ALA A 309 8.96 -9.75 8.40
N ALA A 310 9.42 -10.95 8.00
CA ALA A 310 10.10 -11.90 8.88
C ALA A 310 11.39 -11.33 9.47
N THR A 311 12.20 -10.66 8.64
CA THR A 311 13.45 -10.04 9.10
C THR A 311 13.19 -9.01 10.20
N VAL A 312 12.19 -8.14 10.01
CA VAL A 312 11.80 -7.16 11.04
C VAL A 312 11.31 -7.86 12.31
N ALA A 313 10.39 -8.83 12.19
CA ALA A 313 9.79 -9.50 13.36
C ALA A 313 10.82 -10.28 14.15
N MET A 314 11.74 -11.00 13.49
CA MET A 314 12.84 -11.73 14.16
C MET A 314 13.83 -10.77 14.83
N THR A 315 14.15 -9.65 14.20
CA THR A 315 15.00 -8.60 14.78
C THR A 315 14.40 -8.01 16.05
N LEU A 316 13.07 -7.89 16.11
CA LEU A 316 12.34 -7.43 17.30
C LEU A 316 12.12 -8.54 18.35
N GLY A 317 12.68 -9.74 18.11
CA GLY A 317 12.71 -10.84 19.08
C GLY A 317 11.62 -11.89 18.92
N MET A 318 10.85 -11.90 17.81
CA MET A 318 9.90 -12.98 17.55
C MET A 318 10.65 -14.25 17.14
N PRO A 319 10.38 -15.41 17.78
CA PRO A 319 10.99 -16.68 17.37
C PRO A 319 10.59 -17.07 15.93
N ILE A 320 11.50 -17.70 15.19
CA ILE A 320 11.29 -18.08 13.79
C ILE A 320 10.03 -18.93 13.57
N ASP A 321 9.74 -19.87 14.47
CA ASP A 321 8.52 -20.70 14.42
C ASP A 321 7.25 -19.86 14.58
N ALA A 322 7.28 -18.82 15.44
CA ALA A 322 6.17 -17.91 15.63
C ALA A 322 5.98 -16.98 14.41
N VAL A 323 7.09 -16.57 13.76
CA VAL A 323 7.06 -15.84 12.50
C VAL A 323 6.43 -16.70 11.40
N ALA A 324 6.90 -17.95 11.24
CA ALA A 324 6.39 -18.87 10.23
C ALA A 324 4.89 -19.13 10.39
N SER A 325 4.45 -19.47 11.62
CA SER A 325 3.02 -19.62 11.92
C SER A 325 2.25 -18.32 11.67
N GLY A 326 2.80 -17.18 12.10
CA GLY A 326 2.16 -15.89 11.94
C GLY A 326 1.97 -15.46 10.47
N LEU A 327 2.93 -15.76 9.61
CA LEU A 327 2.82 -15.54 8.16
C LEU A 327 1.79 -16.45 7.53
N SER A 328 1.74 -17.74 7.93
CA SER A 328 0.77 -18.71 7.42
C SER A 328 -0.67 -18.42 7.87
N ASP A 329 -0.87 -17.79 9.01
CA ASP A 329 -2.19 -17.39 9.52
C ASP A 329 -2.83 -16.23 8.72
N VAL A 330 -2.05 -15.48 7.92
CA VAL A 330 -2.57 -14.35 7.13
C VAL A 330 -3.23 -14.87 5.86
N THR A 331 -4.55 -14.88 5.85
CA THR A 331 -5.36 -15.31 4.69
C THR A 331 -5.97 -14.14 3.91
N SER A 332 -5.89 -12.93 4.44
CA SER A 332 -6.36 -11.71 3.78
C SER A 332 -5.49 -10.53 4.15
N ILE A 333 -5.31 -9.64 3.20
CA ILE A 333 -4.57 -8.38 3.31
C ILE A 333 -5.48 -7.22 2.88
N SER A 334 -4.93 -6.03 2.70
CA SER A 334 -5.67 -4.88 2.19
C SER A 334 -6.44 -5.24 0.90
N PRO A 335 -7.66 -4.71 0.70
CA PRO A 335 -8.51 -5.03 -0.45
C PRO A 335 -7.80 -4.82 -1.79
N HIS A 336 -8.25 -5.53 -2.81
CA HIS A 336 -7.76 -5.43 -4.20
C HIS A 336 -6.25 -5.78 -4.34
N ARG A 337 -5.77 -6.76 -3.56
CA ARG A 337 -4.39 -7.27 -3.54
C ARG A 337 -4.39 -8.78 -3.66
N MET A 338 -4.48 -9.30 -4.90
CA MET A 338 -4.54 -10.74 -5.19
C MET A 338 -5.65 -11.46 -4.39
N ALA A 339 -6.76 -10.76 -4.11
CA ALA A 339 -7.89 -11.32 -3.37
C ALA A 339 -8.67 -12.31 -4.26
N VAL A 340 -8.85 -13.53 -3.76
CA VAL A 340 -9.55 -14.59 -4.51
C VAL A 340 -10.98 -14.73 -4.01
N SER A 341 -11.92 -14.79 -4.95
CA SER A 341 -13.34 -15.00 -4.65
C SER A 341 -14.04 -15.72 -5.82
N THR A 342 -15.22 -16.27 -5.56
CA THR A 342 -16.09 -16.79 -6.60
C THR A 342 -17.15 -15.75 -6.93
N VAL A 343 -17.24 -15.39 -8.20
CA VAL A 343 -18.31 -14.54 -8.74
C VAL A 343 -19.39 -15.44 -9.30
N THR A 344 -20.63 -15.24 -8.85
CA THR A 344 -21.79 -15.98 -9.36
C THR A 344 -22.76 -15.00 -10.03
N LYS A 345 -23.09 -15.26 -11.28
CA LYS A 345 -24.08 -14.53 -12.07
C LYS A 345 -25.17 -15.48 -12.56
N PRO A 346 -26.35 -14.98 -12.99
CA PRO A 346 -27.42 -15.85 -13.48
C PRO A 346 -27.00 -16.80 -14.61
N GLU A 347 -26.09 -16.36 -15.47
CA GLU A 347 -25.66 -17.09 -16.65
C GLU A 347 -24.39 -17.91 -16.45
N THR A 348 -23.55 -17.58 -15.45
CA THR A 348 -22.23 -18.20 -15.28
C THR A 348 -21.65 -17.99 -13.89
N SER A 349 -20.60 -18.75 -13.57
CA SER A 349 -19.75 -18.47 -12.42
C SER A 349 -18.29 -18.60 -12.81
N PHE A 350 -17.43 -17.81 -12.17
CA PHE A 350 -15.99 -17.83 -12.40
C PHE A 350 -15.21 -17.49 -11.13
N THR A 351 -13.94 -17.86 -11.09
CA THR A 351 -13.02 -17.44 -10.06
C THR A 351 -12.45 -16.07 -10.40
N LEU A 352 -12.53 -15.13 -9.48
CA LEU A 352 -11.92 -13.80 -9.57
C LEU A 352 -10.63 -13.73 -8.75
N ILE A 353 -9.56 -13.28 -9.37
CA ILE A 353 -8.33 -12.85 -8.73
C ILE A 353 -8.31 -11.32 -8.84
N ASP A 354 -8.67 -10.64 -7.75
CA ASP A 354 -8.75 -9.18 -7.70
C ASP A 354 -7.42 -8.56 -7.24
N ASP A 355 -6.70 -7.96 -8.16
CA ASP A 355 -5.47 -7.19 -7.93
C ASP A 355 -5.58 -5.77 -8.53
N SER A 356 -6.76 -5.18 -8.37
CA SER A 356 -7.18 -3.94 -9.06
C SER A 356 -6.86 -2.65 -8.30
N PHE A 357 -6.07 -2.68 -7.23
CA PHE A 357 -5.74 -1.47 -6.47
C PHE A 357 -4.80 -0.53 -7.24
N ASN A 358 -3.75 -1.07 -7.85
CA ASN A 358 -2.76 -0.31 -8.60
C ASN A 358 -2.06 -1.18 -9.66
N ALA A 359 -1.46 -0.52 -10.65
CA ALA A 359 -0.75 -1.18 -11.72
C ALA A 359 0.53 -0.42 -12.10
N ASN A 360 1.58 -1.17 -12.34
CA ASN A 360 2.81 -0.79 -13.03
C ASN A 360 3.36 -2.02 -13.77
N PRO A 361 4.31 -1.88 -14.69
CA PRO A 361 4.78 -3.00 -15.51
C PRO A 361 5.24 -4.23 -14.71
N ASP A 362 5.98 -4.03 -13.61
CA ASP A 362 6.45 -5.13 -12.75
C ASP A 362 5.28 -5.86 -12.07
N SER A 363 4.34 -5.12 -11.51
CA SER A 363 3.19 -5.71 -10.82
C SER A 363 2.20 -6.35 -11.79
N MET A 364 2.05 -5.82 -13.01
CA MET A 364 1.22 -6.42 -14.07
C MET A 364 1.77 -7.80 -14.44
N LYS A 365 3.07 -7.90 -14.71
CA LYS A 365 3.74 -9.17 -15.01
C LYS A 365 3.59 -10.18 -13.85
N ALA A 366 3.80 -9.74 -12.60
CA ALA A 366 3.65 -10.61 -11.44
C ALA A 366 2.23 -11.17 -11.30
N GLY A 367 1.19 -10.36 -11.54
CA GLY A 367 -0.20 -10.82 -11.55
C GLY A 367 -0.51 -11.80 -12.70
N LEU A 368 0.02 -11.51 -13.89
CA LEU A 368 -0.12 -12.39 -15.07
C LEU A 368 0.59 -13.73 -14.87
N ASP A 369 1.78 -13.74 -14.25
CA ASP A 369 2.47 -14.96 -13.88
C ASP A 369 1.64 -15.81 -12.88
N GLY A 370 0.97 -15.15 -11.92
CA GLY A 370 0.02 -15.81 -11.02
C GLY A 370 -1.15 -16.43 -11.76
N LEU A 371 -1.77 -15.71 -12.70
CA LEU A 371 -2.84 -16.23 -13.55
C LEU A 371 -2.38 -17.45 -14.35
N SER A 372 -1.18 -17.38 -14.94
CA SER A 372 -0.60 -18.47 -15.72
C SER A 372 -0.38 -19.76 -14.89
N ARG A 373 0.04 -19.61 -13.61
CA ARG A 373 0.24 -20.74 -12.70
C ARG A 373 -1.05 -21.33 -12.14
N TRP A 374 -2.16 -20.58 -12.21
CA TRP A 374 -3.44 -21.02 -11.63
C TRP A 374 -3.92 -22.33 -12.24
N HIS A 375 -3.96 -23.39 -11.42
CA HIS A 375 -4.28 -24.75 -11.84
C HIS A 375 -3.49 -25.25 -13.06
N ALA A 376 -2.25 -24.83 -13.22
CA ALA A 376 -1.42 -25.20 -14.37
C ALA A 376 -1.15 -26.71 -14.47
N GLY A 377 -1.21 -27.45 -13.36
CA GLY A 377 -1.05 -28.90 -13.27
C GLY A 377 -2.33 -29.70 -13.45
N ALA A 378 -3.52 -29.06 -13.56
CA ALA A 378 -4.80 -29.76 -13.65
C ALA A 378 -4.97 -30.50 -14.99
N GLU A 379 -5.67 -31.65 -14.97
CA GLU A 379 -6.02 -32.40 -16.22
C GLU A 379 -6.85 -31.53 -17.17
N GLN A 380 -7.81 -30.77 -16.60
CA GLN A 380 -8.58 -29.77 -17.34
C GLN A 380 -8.09 -28.39 -16.94
N GLN A 381 -7.43 -27.71 -17.87
CA GLN A 381 -6.94 -26.36 -17.66
C GLN A 381 -8.11 -25.37 -17.57
N PRO A 382 -8.07 -24.40 -16.63
CA PRO A 382 -9.05 -23.33 -16.60
C PRO A 382 -8.91 -22.42 -17.81
N PHE A 383 -10.01 -21.81 -18.23
CA PHE A 383 -9.97 -20.72 -19.22
C PHE A 383 -9.54 -19.42 -18.52
N ARG A 384 -8.41 -18.84 -18.90
CA ARG A 384 -7.78 -17.71 -18.24
C ARG A 384 -8.09 -16.40 -18.94
N ILE A 385 -8.77 -15.50 -18.25
CA ILE A 385 -9.06 -14.15 -18.74
C ILE A 385 -8.21 -13.13 -17.99
N ALA A 386 -7.40 -12.35 -18.70
CA ALA A 386 -6.75 -11.18 -18.16
C ALA A 386 -7.59 -9.93 -18.45
N VAL A 387 -8.10 -9.26 -17.41
CA VAL A 387 -8.84 -7.99 -17.51
C VAL A 387 -7.92 -6.88 -17.01
N LEU A 388 -7.38 -6.08 -17.91
CA LEU A 388 -6.30 -5.16 -17.62
C LEU A 388 -6.69 -3.71 -17.89
N GLY A 389 -6.57 -2.87 -16.86
CA GLY A 389 -6.72 -1.41 -16.97
C GLY A 389 -5.37 -0.71 -17.16
N ALA A 390 -5.42 0.57 -17.49
CA ALA A 390 -4.23 1.37 -17.72
C ALA A 390 -3.32 1.45 -16.49
N MET A 391 -2.03 1.54 -16.76
CA MET A 391 -0.98 1.92 -15.80
C MET A 391 -0.73 3.43 -15.91
N LEU A 392 -0.52 4.11 -14.80
CA LEU A 392 -0.33 5.56 -14.78
C LEU A 392 1.12 5.94 -14.43
N GLU A 393 1.48 7.20 -14.73
CA GLU A 393 2.75 7.84 -14.34
C GLU A 393 3.99 7.13 -14.92
N LEU A 394 3.85 6.54 -16.12
CA LEU A 394 4.95 5.83 -16.80
C LEU A 394 5.83 6.74 -17.69
N GLY A 395 5.37 7.98 -17.96
CA GLY A 395 6.12 8.94 -18.76
C GLY A 395 6.04 8.68 -20.28
N PRO A 396 7.01 9.19 -21.08
CA PRO A 396 6.90 9.22 -22.53
C PRO A 396 6.82 7.84 -23.20
N ASP A 397 7.24 6.78 -22.50
CA ASP A 397 7.21 5.40 -23.00
C ASP A 397 5.91 4.66 -22.70
N GLU A 398 4.90 5.32 -22.12
CA GLU A 398 3.69 4.68 -21.59
C GLU A 398 2.97 3.78 -22.61
N HIS A 399 2.79 4.24 -23.86
CA HIS A 399 2.15 3.43 -24.90
C HIS A 399 2.91 2.13 -25.16
N ARG A 400 4.24 2.20 -25.33
CA ARG A 400 5.09 1.02 -25.56
C ARG A 400 5.02 0.05 -24.38
N LEU A 401 5.04 0.56 -23.14
CA LEU A 401 4.93 -0.26 -21.93
C LEU A 401 3.57 -0.96 -21.83
N HIS A 402 2.50 -0.33 -22.31
CA HIS A 402 1.18 -0.95 -22.39
C HIS A 402 1.13 -2.04 -23.49
N GLU A 403 1.68 -1.79 -24.68
CA GLU A 403 1.83 -2.82 -25.71
C GLU A 403 2.62 -4.02 -25.20
N ASP A 404 3.74 -3.79 -24.50
CA ASP A 404 4.60 -4.84 -23.93
C ASP A 404 3.82 -5.69 -22.90
N VAL A 405 2.97 -5.07 -22.05
CA VAL A 405 2.12 -5.80 -21.09
C VAL A 405 1.03 -6.60 -21.81
N GLY A 406 0.40 -6.03 -22.81
CA GLY A 406 -0.60 -6.76 -23.61
C GLY A 406 -0.02 -7.98 -24.31
N ARG A 407 1.17 -7.85 -24.90
CA ARG A 407 1.94 -8.97 -25.46
C ARG A 407 2.26 -10.01 -24.40
N TYR A 408 2.78 -9.56 -23.25
CA TYR A 408 3.16 -10.44 -22.15
C TYR A 408 1.96 -11.25 -21.61
N ALA A 409 0.77 -10.66 -21.55
CA ALA A 409 -0.44 -11.36 -21.12
C ALA A 409 -0.78 -12.56 -22.00
N VAL A 410 -0.74 -12.37 -23.33
CA VAL A 410 -1.06 -13.42 -24.30
C VAL A 410 0.05 -14.47 -24.37
N GLU A 411 1.32 -14.06 -24.45
CA GLU A 411 2.47 -14.97 -24.46
C GLU A 411 2.58 -15.76 -23.14
N GLY A 412 2.17 -15.16 -22.02
CA GLY A 412 2.12 -15.78 -20.68
C GLY A 412 0.98 -16.77 -20.48
N GLY A 413 0.09 -16.96 -21.46
CA GLY A 413 -0.94 -18.00 -21.45
C GLY A 413 -2.32 -17.52 -20.98
N ALA A 414 -2.64 -16.23 -21.11
CA ALA A 414 -4.03 -15.79 -21.04
C ALA A 414 -4.77 -16.25 -22.32
N ASP A 415 -5.87 -16.97 -22.16
CA ASP A 415 -6.71 -17.45 -23.27
C ASP A 415 -7.53 -16.30 -23.87
N ALA A 416 -7.86 -15.30 -23.05
CA ALA A 416 -8.46 -14.05 -23.48
C ALA A 416 -7.87 -12.84 -22.75
N LEU A 417 -7.75 -11.72 -23.46
CA LEU A 417 -7.34 -10.43 -22.93
C LEU A 417 -8.47 -9.40 -23.14
N VAL A 418 -8.92 -8.79 -22.06
CA VAL A 418 -9.86 -7.67 -22.09
C VAL A 418 -9.15 -6.45 -21.53
N THR A 419 -8.81 -5.47 -22.39
CA THR A 419 -8.24 -4.21 -21.92
C THR A 419 -9.36 -3.21 -21.63
N VAL A 420 -9.19 -2.37 -20.59
CA VAL A 420 -10.26 -1.50 -20.10
C VAL A 420 -9.79 -0.05 -20.11
N GLY A 421 -10.42 0.76 -20.97
CA GLY A 421 -10.19 2.18 -21.11
C GLY A 421 -11.21 3.03 -20.34
N SER A 422 -11.51 4.20 -20.89
CA SER A 422 -12.46 5.17 -20.30
C SER A 422 -13.22 5.93 -21.38
N THR A 423 -14.53 6.00 -21.24
CA THR A 423 -15.38 6.86 -22.12
C THR A 423 -15.25 8.35 -21.79
N SER A 424 -14.69 8.71 -20.62
CA SER A 424 -14.55 10.09 -20.15
C SER A 424 -13.10 10.60 -20.16
N ASP A 425 -12.13 9.74 -20.45
CA ASP A 425 -10.71 10.06 -20.47
C ASP A 425 -10.05 9.40 -21.69
N GLU A 426 -9.81 10.19 -22.73
CA GLU A 426 -9.22 9.74 -24.00
C GLU A 426 -7.80 9.16 -23.83
N ALA A 427 -7.04 9.66 -22.85
CA ALA A 427 -5.68 9.16 -22.61
C ALA A 427 -5.73 7.75 -22.03
N LEU A 428 -6.59 7.51 -21.05
CA LEU A 428 -6.78 6.16 -20.48
C LEU A 428 -7.30 5.17 -21.54
N ASP A 429 -8.19 5.63 -22.42
CA ASP A 429 -8.74 4.80 -23.50
C ASP A 429 -7.66 4.41 -24.53
N ALA A 430 -6.82 5.38 -24.93
CA ALA A 430 -5.69 5.14 -25.84
C ALA A 430 -4.63 4.16 -25.24
N LEU A 431 -4.37 4.23 -23.94
CA LEU A 431 -3.46 3.30 -23.27
C LEU A 431 -4.02 1.88 -23.24
N ALA A 432 -5.33 1.72 -23.02
CA ALA A 432 -5.99 0.41 -23.10
C ALA A 432 -6.00 -0.13 -24.54
N GLU A 433 -6.16 0.74 -25.55
CA GLU A 433 -6.03 0.37 -26.96
C GLU A 433 -4.63 -0.13 -27.30
N ALA A 434 -3.58 0.59 -26.86
CA ALA A 434 -2.18 0.19 -27.06
C ALA A 434 -1.91 -1.21 -26.46
N MET A 435 -2.43 -1.48 -25.26
CA MET A 435 -2.33 -2.79 -24.63
C MET A 435 -3.03 -3.87 -25.45
N ALA A 436 -4.24 -3.59 -25.97
CA ALA A 436 -4.95 -4.51 -26.86
C ALA A 436 -4.17 -4.77 -28.16
N GLN A 437 -3.56 -3.73 -28.75
CA GLN A 437 -2.73 -3.85 -29.96
C GLN A 437 -1.53 -4.77 -29.71
N GLY A 438 -0.83 -4.61 -28.59
CA GLY A 438 0.27 -5.47 -28.18
C GLY A 438 -0.13 -6.93 -28.07
N GLY A 439 -1.29 -7.21 -27.44
CA GLY A 439 -1.86 -8.55 -27.33
C GLY A 439 -2.27 -9.15 -28.69
N LYS A 440 -2.96 -8.38 -29.52
CA LYS A 440 -3.38 -8.81 -30.88
C LYS A 440 -2.22 -9.18 -31.77
N ALA A 441 -1.08 -8.50 -31.61
CA ALA A 441 0.11 -8.74 -32.42
C ALA A 441 0.69 -10.17 -32.27
N VAL A 442 0.43 -10.83 -31.15
CA VAL A 442 0.97 -12.15 -30.82
C VAL A 442 -0.11 -13.23 -30.60
N ALA A 443 -1.37 -12.84 -30.52
CA ALA A 443 -2.48 -13.75 -30.30
C ALA A 443 -2.67 -14.72 -31.47
N ALA A 444 -2.84 -16.01 -31.18
CA ALA A 444 -3.21 -17.03 -32.19
C ALA A 444 -4.60 -16.76 -32.76
N ASP A 445 -5.54 -16.31 -31.92
CA ASP A 445 -6.86 -15.79 -32.31
C ASP A 445 -7.00 -14.33 -31.82
N PRO A 446 -6.83 -13.35 -32.68
CA PRO A 446 -6.97 -11.93 -32.32
C PRO A 446 -8.36 -11.53 -31.82
N THR A 447 -9.40 -12.35 -32.03
CA THR A 447 -10.77 -12.07 -31.55
C THR A 447 -10.90 -12.27 -30.04
N MET A 448 -9.97 -13.02 -29.43
CA MET A 448 -9.86 -13.20 -27.96
C MET A 448 -9.20 -11.99 -27.27
N VAL A 449 -8.67 -11.02 -28.04
CA VAL A 449 -8.17 -9.77 -27.51
C VAL A 449 -9.18 -8.67 -27.76
N GLN A 450 -9.87 -8.23 -26.72
CA GLN A 450 -10.96 -7.27 -26.78
C GLN A 450 -10.58 -5.97 -26.05
N TRP A 451 -11.07 -4.86 -26.54
CA TRP A 451 -10.89 -3.54 -25.93
C TRP A 451 -12.26 -3.00 -25.51
N ALA A 452 -12.42 -2.77 -24.24
CA ALA A 452 -13.60 -2.19 -23.61
C ALA A 452 -13.31 -0.72 -23.27
N HIS A 453 -14.27 0.16 -23.55
CA HIS A 453 -14.15 1.59 -23.26
C HIS A 453 -14.60 1.96 -21.85
N ASP A 454 -15.13 1.02 -21.09
CA ASP A 454 -15.50 1.18 -19.67
C ASP A 454 -15.65 -0.18 -18.96
N ALA A 455 -15.78 -0.11 -17.64
CA ALA A 455 -15.94 -1.30 -16.80
C ALA A 455 -17.25 -2.07 -17.06
N GLU A 456 -18.31 -1.42 -17.60
CA GLU A 456 -19.57 -2.09 -17.93
C GLU A 456 -19.44 -2.93 -19.20
N GLN A 457 -18.73 -2.40 -20.21
CA GLN A 457 -18.42 -3.19 -21.40
C GLN A 457 -17.52 -4.37 -21.04
N ALA A 458 -16.50 -4.16 -20.21
CA ALA A 458 -15.65 -5.24 -19.72
C ALA A 458 -16.45 -6.30 -19.00
N ASP A 459 -17.39 -5.94 -18.13
CA ASP A 459 -18.30 -6.87 -17.45
C ASP A 459 -19.08 -7.75 -18.42
N ARG A 460 -19.67 -7.15 -19.47
CA ARG A 460 -20.40 -7.89 -20.50
C ARG A 460 -19.50 -8.86 -21.28
N MET A 461 -18.29 -8.42 -21.64
CA MET A 461 -17.30 -9.24 -22.37
C MET A 461 -16.86 -10.44 -21.54
N VAL A 462 -16.48 -10.20 -20.26
CA VAL A 462 -16.07 -11.25 -19.33
C VAL A 462 -17.20 -12.24 -19.06
N THR A 463 -18.42 -11.74 -18.82
CA THR A 463 -19.59 -12.60 -18.58
C THR A 463 -19.86 -13.53 -19.76
N ARG A 464 -19.80 -13.01 -21.00
CA ARG A 464 -19.96 -13.82 -22.22
C ARG A 464 -18.86 -14.88 -22.32
N LEU A 465 -17.59 -14.48 -22.19
CA LEU A 465 -16.45 -15.42 -22.26
C LEU A 465 -16.57 -16.52 -21.21
N ALA A 466 -16.93 -16.16 -19.95
CA ALA A 466 -17.10 -17.12 -18.88
C ALA A 466 -18.33 -18.03 -19.06
N THR A 467 -19.36 -17.58 -19.80
CA THR A 467 -20.52 -18.42 -20.15
C THR A 467 -20.16 -19.46 -21.21
N ASP A 468 -19.29 -19.07 -22.15
CA ASP A 468 -18.83 -19.96 -23.23
C ASP A 468 -17.76 -20.96 -22.76
N HIS A 469 -17.13 -20.75 -21.59
CA HIS A 469 -16.02 -21.54 -21.07
C HIS A 469 -16.18 -21.88 -19.58
N GLU A 470 -16.43 -23.13 -19.25
CA GLU A 470 -16.50 -23.62 -17.88
C GLU A 470 -15.12 -23.55 -17.17
N GLY A 471 -15.12 -23.34 -15.85
CA GLY A 471 -13.89 -23.28 -15.05
C GLY A 471 -13.05 -22.02 -15.31
N THR A 472 -13.69 -20.92 -15.75
CA THR A 472 -13.01 -19.66 -16.03
C THR A 472 -12.39 -19.06 -14.77
N VAL A 473 -11.16 -18.54 -14.93
CA VAL A 473 -10.44 -17.72 -13.96
C VAL A 473 -10.16 -16.34 -14.55
N VAL A 474 -10.47 -15.30 -13.80
CA VAL A 474 -10.36 -13.91 -14.23
C VAL A 474 -9.35 -13.17 -13.32
N LEU A 475 -8.27 -12.67 -13.88
CA LEU A 475 -7.41 -11.68 -13.20
C LEU A 475 -7.94 -10.29 -13.53
N LEU A 476 -8.23 -9.49 -12.50
CA LEU A 476 -8.62 -8.09 -12.62
C LEU A 476 -7.49 -7.20 -12.11
N LYS A 477 -6.85 -6.42 -12.97
CA LYS A 477 -5.70 -5.59 -12.60
C LYS A 477 -5.61 -4.29 -13.40
N GLY A 478 -5.43 -3.17 -12.68
CA GLY A 478 -5.30 -1.84 -13.27
C GLY A 478 -4.99 -0.79 -12.22
N SER A 479 -4.75 0.44 -12.65
CA SER A 479 -4.69 1.58 -11.74
C SER A 479 -6.08 1.87 -11.15
N HIS A 480 -6.14 2.57 -10.03
CA HIS A 480 -7.42 2.96 -9.40
C HIS A 480 -8.33 3.74 -10.37
N ALA A 481 -7.75 4.57 -11.25
CA ALA A 481 -8.48 5.34 -12.25
C ALA A 481 -9.16 4.47 -13.33
N SER A 482 -8.76 3.21 -13.50
CA SER A 482 -9.40 2.30 -14.47
C SER A 482 -10.81 1.86 -14.07
N GLY A 483 -11.24 2.13 -12.82
CA GLY A 483 -12.55 1.72 -12.29
C GLY A 483 -12.70 0.22 -12.00
N LEU A 484 -11.65 -0.57 -12.14
CA LEU A 484 -11.69 -2.03 -11.97
C LEU A 484 -11.93 -2.44 -10.51
N SER A 485 -11.47 -1.66 -9.52
CA SER A 485 -11.78 -1.93 -8.11
C SER A 485 -13.30 -1.86 -7.85
N ALA A 486 -13.98 -0.86 -8.41
CA ALA A 486 -15.44 -0.76 -8.31
C ALA A 486 -16.15 -1.91 -9.06
N LEU A 487 -15.58 -2.42 -10.15
CA LEU A 487 -16.09 -3.61 -10.84
C LEU A 487 -15.94 -4.85 -9.95
N ALA A 488 -14.78 -5.05 -9.30
CA ALA A 488 -14.55 -6.15 -8.37
C ALA A 488 -15.55 -6.11 -7.19
N GLU A 489 -15.77 -4.94 -6.60
CA GLU A 489 -16.75 -4.77 -5.52
C GLU A 489 -18.16 -5.15 -5.97
N ARG A 490 -18.61 -4.73 -7.16
CA ARG A 490 -19.92 -5.12 -7.71
C ARG A 490 -20.03 -6.63 -7.92
N TRP A 491 -18.97 -7.28 -8.36
CA TRP A 491 -18.97 -8.73 -8.60
C TRP A 491 -19.00 -9.55 -7.30
N THR A 492 -18.51 -9.00 -6.20
CA THR A 492 -18.40 -9.68 -4.90
C THR A 492 -19.52 -9.33 -3.90
N GLN A 493 -20.35 -8.32 -4.19
CA GLN A 493 -21.46 -7.89 -3.31
C GLN A 493 -22.79 -8.63 -3.55
N ASN A 494 -22.88 -9.59 -4.47
CA ASN A 494 -24.09 -10.34 -4.81
C ASN A 494 -24.14 -11.72 -4.15
#